data_2bc066b4ffe1dec167579c98a3fa6ce0
#
_entry.id   2bc066b4ffe1dec167579c98a3fa6ce0
#
_cell.length_a   1.000
_cell.length_b   1.000
_cell.length_c   1.000
_cell.angle_alpha   90.00
_cell.angle_beta   90.00
_cell.angle_gamma   90.00
#
_symmetry.space_group_name_H-M   'P 1'
#
loop_
_entity.id
_entity.type
_entity.pdbx_description
1 polymer ?
#
loop_
_entity_poly.entity_id
_entity_poly.type
_entity_poly.pdbx_seq_one_letter_code
_entity_poly.pdbx_strand_id
1 'polypeptide(L)'
;MSMALAWEEMLYALKKKLMSEQPKAKRVAKYRVYHCKWDIGDTYAYCFNSEYSKGKGYLGKYVVFRKIANSTWWPGHTIPVVNVYKAIWDLIPTIDALYNIPFLEQGFFPSALSRYPNKRREYAIALLSTSAKIIPVDRLTFLGNTSYNGSMYASDDMQIAEYVGWEGSGYNNTFERYILEMYSAWKDID
;
A
#
# COMPACT_ATOMS: atom_id res chain seq x y z
N MET A 1 -23.25 -44.71 16.74
CA MET A 1 -22.38 -44.74 15.54
C MET A 1 -20.98 -44.35 15.95
N SER A 2 -20.00 -45.21 15.77
CA SER A 2 -18.63 -44.96 16.27
C SER A 2 -17.99 -43.82 15.47
N MET A 3 -17.19 -42.96 16.14
CA MET A 3 -16.46 -41.85 15.53
C MET A 3 -15.57 -42.31 14.37
N ALA A 4 -15.05 -43.55 14.46
CA ALA A 4 -14.22 -44.19 13.43
C ALA A 4 -14.97 -44.41 12.11
N LEU A 5 -16.22 -44.87 12.17
CA LEU A 5 -17.06 -45.09 11.00
C LEU A 5 -17.41 -43.77 10.26
N ALA A 6 -17.62 -42.69 11.02
CA ALA A 6 -17.88 -41.37 10.41
C ALA A 6 -16.64 -40.81 9.68
N TRP A 7 -15.44 -41.08 10.22
CA TRP A 7 -14.17 -40.70 9.56
C TRP A 7 -13.91 -41.48 8.27
N GLU A 8 -14.18 -42.79 8.28
CA GLU A 8 -14.02 -43.65 7.08
C GLU A 8 -14.97 -43.23 5.97
N GLU A 9 -16.22 -42.95 6.29
CA GLU A 9 -17.21 -42.44 5.31
C GLU A 9 -16.78 -41.08 4.73
N MET A 10 -16.26 -40.17 5.56
CA MET A 10 -15.79 -38.86 5.13
C MET A 10 -14.55 -38.95 4.23
N LEU A 11 -13.60 -39.82 4.57
CA LEU A 11 -12.42 -40.08 3.74
C LEU A 11 -12.80 -40.72 2.41
N TYR A 12 -13.74 -41.65 2.40
CA TYR A 12 -14.25 -42.26 1.17
C TYR A 12 -14.92 -41.24 0.27
N ALA A 13 -15.80 -40.39 0.82
CA ALA A 13 -16.47 -39.33 0.09
C ALA A 13 -15.45 -38.30 -0.49
N LEU A 14 -14.45 -37.93 0.27
CA LEU A 14 -13.38 -37.05 -0.17
C LEU A 14 -12.56 -37.68 -1.30
N LYS A 15 -12.17 -38.94 -1.16
CA LYS A 15 -11.44 -39.70 -2.18
C LYS A 15 -12.26 -39.79 -3.49
N LYS A 16 -13.55 -40.11 -3.39
CA LYS A 16 -14.49 -40.17 -4.53
C LYS A 16 -14.55 -38.80 -5.22
N LYS A 17 -14.63 -37.69 -4.46
CA LYS A 17 -14.69 -36.34 -5.00
C LYS A 17 -13.38 -35.93 -5.70
N LEU A 18 -12.23 -36.30 -5.15
CA LEU A 18 -10.91 -36.02 -5.74
C LEU A 18 -10.66 -36.84 -7.01
N MET A 19 -11.18 -38.07 -7.06
CA MET A 19 -11.03 -38.95 -8.23
C MET A 19 -12.13 -38.74 -9.30
N SER A 20 -13.19 -37.97 -9.00
CA SER A 20 -14.18 -37.61 -10.00
C SER A 20 -13.63 -36.60 -10.99
N GLU A 21 -14.10 -36.70 -12.25
CA GLU A 21 -13.76 -35.68 -13.26
C GLU A 21 -14.11 -34.28 -12.74
N GLN A 22 -13.12 -33.42 -12.61
CA GLN A 22 -13.36 -32.05 -12.14
C GLN A 22 -14.20 -31.33 -13.20
N PRO A 23 -15.24 -30.61 -12.81
CA PRO A 23 -16.03 -29.85 -13.77
C PRO A 23 -15.09 -28.84 -14.48
N LYS A 24 -15.09 -28.85 -15.80
CA LYS A 24 -14.30 -27.87 -16.58
C LYS A 24 -14.64 -26.49 -16.09
N ALA A 25 -13.64 -25.77 -15.61
CA ALA A 25 -13.80 -24.39 -15.15
C ALA A 25 -14.49 -23.58 -16.26
N LYS A 26 -15.73 -23.16 -16.04
CA LYS A 26 -16.55 -22.48 -17.06
C LYS A 26 -15.92 -21.18 -17.57
N ARG A 27 -15.08 -20.54 -16.79
CA ARG A 27 -14.21 -19.40 -17.18
C ARG A 27 -13.07 -19.27 -16.18
N VAL A 28 -11.85 -19.18 -16.67
CA VAL A 28 -10.74 -18.66 -15.87
C VAL A 28 -10.99 -17.16 -15.69
N ALA A 29 -11.16 -16.71 -14.46
CA ALA A 29 -11.26 -15.28 -14.18
C ALA A 29 -9.99 -14.61 -14.71
N LYS A 30 -10.11 -13.77 -15.73
CA LYS A 30 -8.96 -12.93 -16.15
C LYS A 30 -8.67 -11.96 -15.02
N TYR A 31 -7.45 -12.00 -14.50
CA TYR A 31 -6.99 -11.00 -13.56
C TYR A 31 -7.15 -9.61 -14.18
N ARG A 32 -7.73 -8.69 -13.41
CA ARG A 32 -7.76 -7.29 -13.82
C ARG A 32 -6.37 -6.72 -13.61
N VAL A 33 -5.77 -6.32 -14.70
CA VAL A 33 -4.44 -5.71 -14.70
C VAL A 33 -4.61 -4.20 -14.53
N TYR A 34 -3.82 -3.63 -13.65
CA TYR A 34 -3.69 -2.20 -13.48
C TYR A 34 -2.26 -1.78 -13.78
N HIS A 35 -2.12 -0.76 -14.61
CA HIS A 35 -0.84 -0.12 -14.88
C HIS A 35 -0.85 1.28 -14.26
N CYS A 36 0.04 1.51 -13.33
CA CYS A 36 0.22 2.83 -12.75
C CYS A 36 0.66 3.82 -13.84
N LYS A 37 -0.16 4.84 -14.07
CA LYS A 37 0.08 5.88 -15.07
C LYS A 37 0.82 7.10 -14.53
N TRP A 38 1.10 7.13 -13.23
CA TRP A 38 1.83 8.24 -12.65
C TRP A 38 3.29 8.19 -13.09
N ASP A 39 3.87 9.34 -13.36
CA ASP A 39 5.29 9.45 -13.65
C ASP A 39 6.12 9.48 -12.37
N ILE A 40 7.41 9.13 -12.48
CA ILE A 40 8.34 9.27 -11.35
C ILE A 40 8.49 10.74 -11.03
N GLY A 41 8.41 11.09 -9.75
CA GLY A 41 8.39 12.48 -9.28
C GLY A 41 6.99 13.06 -9.12
N ASP A 42 5.96 12.42 -9.67
CA ASP A 42 4.59 12.87 -9.47
C ASP A 42 4.24 12.90 -7.99
N THR A 43 3.74 14.05 -7.56
CA THR A 43 3.45 14.36 -6.17
C THR A 43 1.97 14.64 -6.00
N TYR A 44 1.37 13.96 -5.04
CA TYR A 44 -0.06 14.01 -4.77
C TYR A 44 -0.34 14.33 -3.31
N ALA A 45 -1.31 15.23 -3.08
CA ALA A 45 -1.96 15.38 -1.79
C ALA A 45 -3.16 14.43 -1.71
N TYR A 46 -3.25 13.69 -0.61
CA TYR A 46 -4.34 12.78 -0.29
C TYR A 46 -5.16 13.35 0.86
N CYS A 47 -6.48 13.50 0.67
CA CYS A 47 -7.41 13.96 1.69
C CYS A 47 -7.91 12.80 2.54
N PHE A 48 -7.72 12.85 3.85
CA PHE A 48 -8.28 11.87 4.78
C PHE A 48 -9.80 11.94 4.82
N ASN A 49 -10.49 10.81 4.63
CA ASN A 49 -11.95 10.75 4.52
C ASN A 49 -12.57 9.48 5.14
N SER A 50 -11.84 8.73 5.96
CA SER A 50 -12.37 7.53 6.60
C SER A 50 -12.96 7.82 7.98
N GLU A 51 -13.79 6.92 8.47
CA GLU A 51 -14.28 6.98 9.87
C GLU A 51 -13.13 6.87 10.88
N TYR A 52 -12.04 6.18 10.50
CA TYR A 52 -10.84 6.13 11.35
C TYR A 52 -10.18 7.49 11.49
N SER A 53 -9.95 8.20 10.38
CA SER A 53 -9.37 9.55 10.42
C SER A 53 -10.29 10.56 11.10
N LYS A 54 -11.60 10.44 10.93
CA LYS A 54 -12.59 11.22 11.66
C LYS A 54 -12.49 11.01 13.17
N GLY A 55 -12.42 9.76 13.61
CA GLY A 55 -12.28 9.42 15.04
C GLY A 55 -10.96 9.90 15.66
N LYS A 56 -9.93 10.15 14.83
CA LYS A 56 -8.64 10.69 15.25
C LYS A 56 -8.50 12.21 15.08
N GLY A 57 -9.52 12.91 14.56
CA GLY A 57 -9.49 14.35 14.34
C GLY A 57 -8.71 14.80 13.08
N TYR A 58 -8.55 13.89 12.11
CA TYR A 58 -7.82 14.16 10.85
C TYR A 58 -8.71 14.20 9.61
N LEU A 59 -10.03 14.11 9.77
CA LEU A 59 -10.96 14.23 8.64
C LEU A 59 -10.75 15.55 7.89
N GLY A 60 -10.58 15.47 6.58
CA GLY A 60 -10.37 16.64 5.71
C GLY A 60 -8.95 17.20 5.73
N LYS A 61 -8.03 16.64 6.52
CA LYS A 61 -6.61 16.99 6.47
C LYS A 61 -5.91 16.22 5.36
N TYR A 62 -4.69 16.64 5.03
CA TYR A 62 -3.96 16.14 3.89
C TYR A 62 -2.62 15.54 4.29
N VAL A 63 -2.23 14.45 3.64
CA VAL A 63 -0.87 13.93 3.59
C VAL A 63 -0.38 13.99 2.16
N VAL A 64 0.91 14.20 1.97
CA VAL A 64 1.52 14.27 0.63
C VAL A 64 2.50 13.12 0.43
N PHE A 65 2.49 12.56 -0.75
CA PHE A 65 3.45 11.55 -1.17
C PHE A 65 3.96 11.82 -2.58
N ARG A 66 5.16 11.32 -2.88
CA ARG A 66 5.82 11.41 -4.17
C ARG A 66 6.09 10.02 -4.72
N LYS A 67 5.73 9.79 -5.97
CA LYS A 67 6.07 8.54 -6.65
C LYS A 67 7.57 8.45 -6.92
N ILE A 68 8.16 7.33 -6.55
CA ILE A 68 9.59 7.06 -6.75
C ILE A 68 9.86 5.86 -7.65
N ALA A 69 8.91 4.90 -7.74
CA ALA A 69 9.06 3.70 -8.56
C ALA A 69 7.72 3.01 -8.83
N ASN A 70 7.81 1.88 -9.51
CA ASN A 70 6.72 0.90 -9.63
C ASN A 70 7.10 -0.40 -8.94
N SER A 71 6.10 -1.07 -8.37
CA SER A 71 6.20 -2.46 -7.94
C SER A 71 5.28 -3.33 -8.79
N THR A 72 5.73 -4.53 -9.13
CA THR A 72 4.92 -5.51 -9.85
C THR A 72 4.32 -6.47 -8.83
N TRP A 73 2.99 -6.38 -8.65
CA TRP A 73 2.25 -7.22 -7.70
C TRP A 73 1.99 -8.63 -8.27
N TRP A 74 1.56 -8.69 -9.54
CA TRP A 74 1.48 -9.91 -10.34
C TRP A 74 1.72 -9.57 -11.82
N PRO A 75 1.93 -10.55 -12.70
CA PRO A 75 2.27 -10.28 -14.09
C PRO A 75 1.38 -9.23 -14.75
N GLY A 76 2.00 -8.17 -15.23
CA GLY A 76 1.33 -7.04 -15.88
C GLY A 76 0.60 -6.07 -14.94
N HIS A 77 0.58 -6.30 -13.62
CA HIS A 77 -0.06 -5.40 -12.66
C HIS A 77 0.99 -4.58 -11.91
N THR A 78 1.03 -3.28 -12.17
CA THR A 78 2.00 -2.37 -11.57
C THR A 78 1.32 -1.34 -10.67
N ILE A 79 1.85 -1.18 -9.48
CA ILE A 79 1.39 -0.22 -8.47
C ILE A 79 2.49 0.79 -8.15
N PRO A 80 2.13 2.02 -7.77
CA PRO A 80 3.12 3.03 -7.43
C PRO A 80 3.81 2.71 -6.10
N VAL A 81 5.10 2.96 -6.06
CA VAL A 81 5.90 3.03 -4.85
C VAL A 81 6.16 4.50 -4.55
N VAL A 82 5.89 4.91 -3.33
CA VAL A 82 5.94 6.31 -2.93
C VAL A 82 6.79 6.52 -1.68
N ASN A 83 7.41 7.70 -1.59
CA ASN A 83 7.82 8.28 -0.32
C ASN A 83 6.69 9.15 0.23
N VAL A 84 6.52 9.20 1.54
CA VAL A 84 5.53 10.03 2.21
C VAL A 84 6.24 11.17 2.93
N TYR A 85 5.80 12.41 2.72
CA TYR A 85 6.32 13.57 3.44
C TYR A 85 5.93 13.52 4.92
N LYS A 86 6.88 13.86 5.79
CA LYS A 86 6.72 13.82 7.26
C LYS A 86 5.91 15.02 7.76
N ALA A 87 4.71 15.21 7.23
CA ALA A 87 3.78 16.25 7.69
C ALA A 87 2.33 15.92 7.35
N ILE A 88 1.40 16.50 8.12
CA ILE A 88 -0.03 16.53 7.83
C ILE A 88 -0.48 17.98 7.82
N TRP A 89 -1.23 18.35 6.79
CA TRP A 89 -1.68 19.71 6.54
C TRP A 89 -3.19 19.86 6.71
N ASP A 90 -3.62 21.02 7.19
CA ASP A 90 -5.04 21.39 7.26
C ASP A 90 -5.61 21.80 5.90
N LEU A 91 -4.77 22.31 5.01
CA LEU A 91 -5.09 22.71 3.63
C LEU A 91 -4.15 22.01 2.66
N ILE A 92 -4.55 21.94 1.39
CA ILE A 92 -3.69 21.40 0.33
C ILE A 92 -2.43 22.26 0.23
N PRO A 93 -1.24 21.70 0.48
CA PRO A 93 0.00 22.47 0.36
C PRO A 93 0.34 22.72 -1.11
N THR A 94 1.09 23.78 -1.35
CA THR A 94 1.73 23.98 -2.66
C THR A 94 2.96 23.10 -2.79
N ILE A 95 3.42 22.87 -4.01
CA ILE A 95 4.64 22.08 -4.24
C ILE A 95 5.87 22.73 -3.61
N ASP A 96 5.92 24.07 -3.59
CA ASP A 96 7.03 24.83 -2.98
C ASP A 96 7.08 24.67 -1.45
N ALA A 97 5.93 24.48 -0.82
CA ALA A 97 5.85 24.24 0.62
C ALA A 97 6.49 22.89 1.04
N LEU A 98 6.73 22.00 0.09
CA LEU A 98 7.30 20.68 0.35
C LEU A 98 8.83 20.68 0.37
N TYR A 99 9.47 21.76 -0.10
CA TYR A 99 10.92 21.79 -0.36
C TYR A 99 11.78 21.40 0.85
N ASN A 100 11.40 21.83 2.04
CA ASN A 100 12.15 21.57 3.29
C ASN A 100 11.52 20.49 4.16
N ILE A 101 10.46 19.82 3.68
CA ILE A 101 9.80 18.77 4.46
C ILE A 101 10.49 17.44 4.18
N PRO A 102 11.07 16.79 5.21
CA PRO A 102 11.68 15.48 5.03
C PRO A 102 10.64 14.41 4.69
N PHE A 103 11.10 13.31 4.12
CA PHE A 103 10.30 12.10 4.00
C PHE A 103 10.33 11.29 5.28
N LEU A 104 9.37 10.42 5.43
CA LEU A 104 9.40 9.38 6.45
C LEU A 104 10.64 8.53 6.28
N GLU A 105 11.37 8.36 7.36
CA GLU A 105 12.60 7.57 7.39
C GLU A 105 12.32 6.13 7.84
N GLN A 106 13.16 5.23 7.36
CA GLN A 106 13.23 3.88 7.86
C GLN A 106 13.76 3.91 9.31
N GLY A 107 13.04 3.39 10.24
CA GLY A 107 13.44 3.39 11.67
C GLY A 107 12.29 3.68 12.60
N PHE A 108 11.23 4.31 12.09
CA PHE A 108 9.99 4.50 12.84
C PHE A 108 9.17 3.22 13.03
N PHE A 109 9.55 2.12 12.35
CA PHE A 109 8.78 0.86 12.36
C PHE A 109 9.63 -0.31 12.85
N PRO A 110 9.50 -0.68 14.13
CA PRO A 110 10.32 -1.74 14.72
C PRO A 110 10.10 -3.13 14.10
N SER A 111 8.91 -3.40 13.56
CA SER A 111 8.55 -4.77 13.18
C SER A 111 9.07 -5.23 11.82
N ALA A 112 9.24 -4.31 10.87
CA ALA A 112 9.70 -4.65 9.51
C ALA A 112 11.23 -4.56 9.33
N LEU A 113 11.96 -3.99 10.27
CA LEU A 113 13.29 -3.41 10.04
C LEU A 113 14.44 -4.04 10.82
N SER A 114 14.18 -5.00 11.66
CA SER A 114 15.25 -5.69 12.39
C SER A 114 16.30 -6.37 11.49
N ARG A 115 16.01 -6.48 10.19
CA ARG A 115 16.91 -7.15 9.23
C ARG A 115 18.02 -6.25 8.67
N TYR A 116 17.91 -4.90 8.79
CA TYR A 116 18.87 -3.99 8.16
C TYR A 116 19.17 -2.73 9.01
N PRO A 117 19.84 -2.87 10.16
CA PRO A 117 19.95 -1.80 11.17
C PRO A 117 20.82 -0.60 10.75
N ASN A 118 21.54 -0.64 9.63
CA ASN A 118 22.63 0.30 9.38
C ASN A 118 22.47 1.25 8.20
N LYS A 119 21.32 1.30 7.54
CA LYS A 119 21.11 2.24 6.43
C LYS A 119 19.87 3.09 6.71
N ARG A 120 20.07 4.37 7.06
CA ARG A 120 19.00 5.37 7.01
C ARG A 120 18.57 5.53 5.56
N ARG A 121 17.40 5.01 5.22
CA ARG A 121 16.79 5.15 3.89
C ARG A 121 15.41 5.74 4.07
N GLU A 122 15.01 6.58 3.13
CA GLU A 122 13.64 7.06 3.05
C GLU A 122 12.71 5.87 2.92
N TYR A 123 11.61 5.93 3.66
CA TYR A 123 10.66 4.84 3.71
C TYR A 123 9.83 4.77 2.42
N ALA A 124 9.85 3.65 1.74
CA ALA A 124 9.12 3.40 0.50
C ALA A 124 7.91 2.51 0.75
N ILE A 125 6.74 3.00 0.37
CA ILE A 125 5.46 2.31 0.50
C ILE A 125 4.92 1.98 -0.89
N ALA A 126 4.55 0.72 -1.12
CA ALA A 126 3.82 0.32 -2.32
C ALA A 126 2.32 0.47 -2.09
N LEU A 127 1.68 1.36 -2.83
CA LEU A 127 0.24 1.64 -2.70
C LEU A 127 -0.56 0.57 -3.44
N LEU A 128 -1.04 -0.41 -2.68
CA LEU A 128 -1.73 -1.56 -3.23
C LEU A 128 -3.12 -1.19 -3.77
N SER A 129 -3.32 -1.42 -5.05
CA SER A 129 -4.60 -1.39 -5.71
C SER A 129 -4.79 -2.66 -6.52
N THR A 130 -5.86 -3.39 -6.28
CA THR A 130 -6.20 -4.60 -7.05
C THR A 130 -6.93 -4.28 -8.35
N SER A 131 -7.32 -3.03 -8.55
CA SER A 131 -7.87 -2.52 -9.83
C SER A 131 -7.87 -1.00 -9.84
N ALA A 132 -7.92 -0.40 -11.04
CA ALA A 132 -8.04 1.06 -11.20
C ALA A 132 -9.26 1.67 -10.50
N LYS A 133 -10.30 0.86 -10.23
CA LYS A 133 -11.52 1.33 -9.54
C LYS A 133 -11.34 1.56 -8.04
N ILE A 134 -10.27 1.02 -7.45
CA ILE A 134 -10.02 1.12 -6.01
C ILE A 134 -9.14 2.34 -5.69
N ILE A 135 -8.59 3.01 -6.68
CA ILE A 135 -7.80 4.22 -6.48
C ILE A 135 -8.76 5.35 -6.13
N PRO A 136 -8.60 6.01 -5.00
CA PRO A 136 -9.47 7.09 -4.54
C PRO A 136 -9.13 8.41 -5.24
N VAL A 137 -9.41 8.48 -6.56
CA VAL A 137 -9.11 9.65 -7.40
C VAL A 137 -9.81 10.92 -6.93
N ASP A 138 -10.94 10.78 -6.28
CA ASP A 138 -11.72 11.87 -5.66
C ASP A 138 -11.01 12.50 -4.45
N ARG A 139 -10.04 11.81 -3.89
CA ARG A 139 -9.27 12.25 -2.71
C ARG A 139 -7.81 12.60 -3.03
N LEU A 140 -7.42 12.43 -4.28
CA LEU A 140 -6.08 12.71 -4.77
C LEU A 140 -6.07 14.04 -5.53
N THR A 141 -5.21 14.98 -5.09
CA THR A 141 -4.93 16.21 -5.81
C THR A 141 -3.49 16.17 -6.31
N PHE A 142 -3.31 16.26 -7.62
CA PHE A 142 -1.99 16.38 -8.22
C PHE A 142 -1.39 17.76 -7.92
N LEU A 143 -0.21 17.79 -7.33
CA LEU A 143 0.48 19.05 -6.97
C LEU A 143 1.52 19.45 -8.02
N GLY A 144 2.04 18.52 -8.76
CA GLY A 144 3.09 18.72 -9.75
C GLY A 144 4.08 17.57 -9.77
N ASN A 145 5.08 17.68 -10.66
CA ASN A 145 6.20 16.75 -10.72
C ASN A 145 7.41 17.43 -10.09
N THR A 146 7.90 16.88 -8.99
CA THR A 146 9.19 17.26 -8.43
C THR A 146 10.24 16.47 -9.20
N SER A 147 11.06 17.15 -10.01
CA SER A 147 12.14 16.52 -10.76
C SER A 147 13.04 15.73 -9.81
N TYR A 148 12.81 14.45 -9.76
CA TYR A 148 13.55 13.53 -8.93
C TYR A 148 14.68 12.97 -9.79
N ASN A 149 15.92 13.35 -9.45
CA ASN A 149 17.09 12.67 -10.02
C ASN A 149 17.12 11.25 -9.45
N GLY A 150 16.42 10.34 -10.10
CA GLY A 150 16.16 8.96 -9.66
C GLY A 150 17.38 8.05 -9.50
N SER A 151 18.58 8.63 -9.44
CA SER A 151 19.82 7.90 -9.24
C SER A 151 20.02 7.33 -7.82
N MET A 152 19.17 7.72 -6.85
CA MET A 152 19.27 7.17 -5.49
C MET A 152 18.57 5.84 -5.27
N TYR A 153 17.68 5.46 -6.16
CA TYR A 153 16.92 4.21 -6.05
C TYR A 153 16.95 3.46 -7.38
N ALA A 154 18.08 2.81 -7.68
CA ALA A 154 18.09 1.76 -8.69
C ALA A 154 17.03 0.72 -8.29
N SER A 155 16.25 0.26 -9.25
CA SER A 155 15.10 -0.64 -9.05
C SER A 155 15.41 -1.88 -8.21
N ASP A 156 16.65 -2.31 -8.19
CA ASP A 156 17.11 -3.53 -7.53
C ASP A 156 17.48 -3.31 -6.05
N ASP A 157 17.68 -2.05 -5.62
CA ASP A 157 18.05 -1.71 -4.24
C ASP A 157 16.90 -1.18 -3.40
N MET A 158 15.71 -1.09 -3.98
CA MET A 158 14.56 -0.52 -3.29
C MET A 158 13.91 -1.53 -2.36
N GLN A 159 14.14 -1.35 -1.09
CA GLN A 159 13.41 -2.10 -0.07
C GLN A 159 12.05 -1.44 0.11
N ILE A 160 11.03 -2.08 -0.47
CA ILE A 160 9.65 -1.72 -0.17
C ILE A 160 9.39 -2.13 1.27
N ALA A 161 9.11 -1.16 2.10
CA ALA A 161 8.88 -1.40 3.51
C ALA A 161 7.57 -2.13 3.74
N GLU A 162 6.52 -1.77 3.02
CA GLU A 162 5.22 -2.40 3.14
C GLU A 162 4.34 -2.18 1.90
N TYR A 163 3.41 -3.12 1.68
CA TYR A 163 2.31 -2.96 0.73
C TYR A 163 1.08 -2.48 1.49
N VAL A 164 0.63 -1.27 1.20
CA VAL A 164 -0.50 -0.63 1.89
C VAL A 164 -1.67 -0.47 0.93
N GLY A 165 -2.80 -1.06 1.28
CA GLY A 165 -4.04 -0.96 0.50
C GLY A 165 -4.69 0.41 0.62
N TRP A 166 -5.30 0.89 -0.47
CA TRP A 166 -6.07 2.13 -0.45
C TRP A 166 -7.28 2.04 0.47
N GLU A 167 -8.08 0.98 0.33
CA GLU A 167 -9.25 0.71 1.18
C GLU A 167 -9.59 -0.78 1.17
N GLY A 168 -10.04 -1.29 2.32
CA GLY A 168 -10.81 -2.52 2.45
C GLY A 168 -10.20 -3.82 1.92
N SER A 169 -9.00 -3.80 1.40
CA SER A 169 -8.32 -5.02 1.02
C SER A 169 -7.83 -5.73 2.28
N GLY A 170 -8.28 -6.96 2.49
CA GLY A 170 -8.01 -7.71 3.71
C GLY A 170 -6.54 -8.10 3.93
N TYR A 171 -5.61 -7.54 3.18
CA TYR A 171 -4.20 -7.89 3.29
C TYR A 171 -3.40 -6.99 4.19
N ASN A 172 -3.70 -5.68 4.20
CA ASN A 172 -2.95 -4.70 4.96
C ASN A 172 -3.88 -3.63 5.51
N ASN A 173 -3.39 -2.86 6.46
CA ASN A 173 -4.06 -1.70 6.97
C ASN A 173 -4.48 -0.80 5.81
N THR A 174 -5.61 -0.12 5.95
CA THR A 174 -6.00 0.92 5.01
C THR A 174 -4.96 2.03 5.04
N PHE A 175 -4.74 2.70 3.92
CA PHE A 175 -3.74 3.76 3.80
C PHE A 175 -3.86 4.81 4.91
N GLU A 176 -5.07 5.29 5.17
CA GLU A 176 -5.29 6.30 6.21
C GLU A 176 -4.90 5.84 7.61
N ARG A 177 -5.34 4.63 7.99
CA ARG A 177 -4.98 4.04 9.28
C ARG A 177 -3.47 3.90 9.40
N TYR A 178 -2.85 3.36 8.37
CA TYR A 178 -1.41 3.14 8.34
C TYR A 178 -0.65 4.45 8.55
N ILE A 179 -0.97 5.50 7.76
CA ILE A 179 -0.30 6.80 7.86
C ILE A 179 -0.53 7.46 9.23
N LEU A 180 -1.75 7.39 9.77
CA LEU A 180 -2.05 8.04 11.05
C LEU A 180 -1.47 7.32 12.26
N GLU A 181 -1.34 5.99 12.21
CA GLU A 181 -0.60 5.23 13.22
C GLU A 181 0.89 5.59 13.20
N MET A 182 1.44 5.73 11.99
CA MET A 182 2.79 6.21 11.80
C MET A 182 2.97 7.63 12.35
N TYR A 183 2.07 8.55 11.96
CA TYR A 183 2.13 9.96 12.39
C TYR A 183 2.14 10.10 13.91
N SER A 184 1.35 9.32 14.61
CA SER A 184 1.38 9.32 16.07
C SER A 184 2.74 8.93 16.62
N ALA A 185 3.41 7.96 16.02
CA ALA A 185 4.74 7.53 16.44
C ALA A 185 5.85 8.56 16.18
N TRP A 186 5.76 9.32 15.09
CA TRP A 186 6.78 10.34 14.78
C TRP A 186 6.57 11.68 15.49
N LYS A 187 5.32 12.04 15.79
CA LYS A 187 4.98 13.28 16.49
C LYS A 187 5.51 13.31 17.92
N ASP A 188 5.66 12.15 18.54
CA ASP A 188 6.09 12.01 19.94
C ASP A 188 7.64 12.02 20.07
N ILE A 189 8.38 12.21 18.97
CA ILE A 189 9.85 12.17 18.92
C ILE A 189 10.47 13.59 18.77
N ASP A 190 9.65 14.60 18.46
CA ASP A 190 10.05 16.01 18.45
C ASP A 190 9.87 16.63 19.85
#